data_a61d215d3a1394fb32d5ca81fe02697d
#
_entry.id   a61d215d3a1394fb32d5ca81fe02697d
#
_cell.length_a   1.000
_cell.length_b   1.000
_cell.length_c   1.000
_cell.angle_alpha   90.00
_cell.angle_beta   90.00
_cell.angle_gamma   90.00
#
_symmetry.space_group_name_H-M   'P 1'
#
loop_
_entity.id
_entity.type
_entity.pdbx_description
1 polymer ?
#
loop_
_entity_poly.entity_id
_entity_poly.type
_entity_poly.pdbx_seq_one_letter_code
_entity_poly.pdbx_strand_id
1 'polypeptide(L)'
;MKRDILRILEENMQGFSKGQKLIAKFILQEYDKAAYMTASKLGQAVGVSESTVVRFVIELGYEGYPEFQKSLQELIRTKLTSFQRIEVTNNLIGKGDVLSKVLESDSDKIRKTLEGIDREAFDGAVNSIVNAKSIYILGVRSSSSLAAFLDHSLRMIFDNVRLVQTASGAEVFEQMLSVGEGDVVIAISFPRYSKRIIKATEYAHKNGADIVCLTDSVESPLAASADQLLVAQSDMASFVDSLVAPLSVINALVVAVSRVCQERVTERLRHLEVLWDEYDIYDKTQQ
;
A
#
# COMPACT_ATOMS: atom_id res chain seq x y z
N MET A 1 -5.94 16.95 -6.57
CA MET A 1 -6.06 17.46 -5.18
C MET A 1 -7.20 16.71 -4.50
N LYS A 2 -6.89 15.86 -3.53
CA LYS A 2 -7.89 15.05 -2.81
C LYS A 2 -8.93 15.98 -2.17
N ARG A 3 -10.21 15.83 -2.54
CA ARG A 3 -11.31 16.54 -1.88
C ARG A 3 -11.44 15.97 -0.48
N ASP A 4 -11.08 16.73 0.55
CA ASP A 4 -11.39 16.32 1.93
C ASP A 4 -12.90 16.45 2.15
N ILE A 5 -13.63 15.34 1.92
CA ILE A 5 -15.08 15.26 1.99
C ILE A 5 -15.61 15.83 3.32
N LEU A 6 -14.96 15.49 4.43
CA LEU A 6 -15.43 15.94 5.75
C LEU A 6 -15.33 17.46 5.86
N ARG A 7 -14.23 18.04 5.40
CA ARG A 7 -14.04 19.47 5.35
C ARG A 7 -15.07 20.16 4.44
N ILE A 8 -15.31 19.62 3.26
CA ILE A 8 -16.34 20.15 2.34
C ILE A 8 -17.72 20.16 3.00
N LEU A 9 -18.06 19.06 3.70
CA LEU A 9 -19.35 18.96 4.40
C LEU A 9 -19.45 19.96 5.55
N GLU A 10 -18.38 20.18 6.32
CA GLU A 10 -18.33 21.17 7.41
C GLU A 10 -18.48 22.61 6.88
N GLU A 11 -17.68 22.99 5.87
CA GLU A 11 -17.65 24.33 5.30
C GLU A 11 -19.00 24.72 4.65
N ASN A 12 -19.70 23.76 4.01
CA ASN A 12 -20.96 24.00 3.31
C ASN A 12 -22.22 23.73 4.14
N MET A 13 -22.07 23.32 5.40
CA MET A 13 -23.18 22.88 6.25
C MET A 13 -24.35 23.89 6.33
N GLN A 14 -24.04 25.17 6.36
CA GLN A 14 -25.08 26.22 6.48
C GLN A 14 -25.96 26.32 5.22
N GLY A 15 -25.39 26.11 4.05
CA GLY A 15 -26.06 26.19 2.74
C GLY A 15 -26.93 24.98 2.39
N PHE A 16 -26.77 23.87 3.08
CA PHE A 16 -27.51 22.64 2.80
C PHE A 16 -29.00 22.73 3.18
N SER A 17 -29.85 22.15 2.36
CA SER A 17 -31.26 21.92 2.66
C SER A 17 -31.44 21.02 3.91
N LYS A 18 -32.66 20.96 4.45
CA LYS A 18 -32.96 20.13 5.65
C LYS A 18 -32.55 18.66 5.46
N GLY A 19 -32.86 18.04 4.31
CA GLY A 19 -32.51 16.65 4.02
C GLY A 19 -31.00 16.48 3.83
N GLN A 20 -30.32 17.39 3.13
CA GLN A 20 -28.88 17.37 2.93
C GLN A 20 -28.11 17.54 4.27
N LYS A 21 -28.61 18.38 5.17
CA LYS A 21 -28.04 18.53 6.54
C LYS A 21 -28.10 17.23 7.33
N LEU A 22 -29.15 16.43 7.17
CA LEU A 22 -29.23 15.11 7.82
C LEU A 22 -28.19 14.15 7.27
N ILE A 23 -28.04 14.09 5.94
CA ILE A 23 -27.02 13.26 5.28
C ILE A 23 -25.61 13.69 5.71
N ALA A 24 -25.32 15.00 5.62
CA ALA A 24 -24.00 15.55 5.97
C ALA A 24 -23.64 15.29 7.45
N LYS A 25 -24.59 15.50 8.38
CA LYS A 25 -24.39 15.21 9.80
C LYS A 25 -24.09 13.74 10.05
N PHE A 26 -24.85 12.84 9.42
CA PHE A 26 -24.61 11.40 9.57
C PHE A 26 -23.23 11.02 9.06
N ILE A 27 -22.84 11.51 7.87
CA ILE A 27 -21.51 11.25 7.32
C ILE A 27 -20.42 11.81 8.25
N LEU A 28 -20.57 12.99 8.81
CA LEU A 28 -19.57 13.58 9.71
C LEU A 28 -19.43 12.81 11.02
N GLN A 29 -20.52 12.24 11.53
CA GLN A 29 -20.55 11.52 12.81
C GLN A 29 -20.19 10.04 12.68
N GLU A 30 -20.61 9.41 11.58
CA GLU A 30 -20.58 7.96 11.34
C GLU A 30 -19.95 7.66 9.97
N TYR A 31 -18.88 8.40 9.60
CA TYR A 31 -18.24 8.26 8.27
C TYR A 31 -17.77 6.84 7.99
N ASP A 32 -17.34 6.13 9.02
CA ASP A 32 -16.91 4.73 8.97
C ASP A 32 -18.05 3.78 8.53
N LYS A 33 -19.28 4.01 9.00
CA LYS A 33 -20.46 3.27 8.57
C LYS A 33 -20.95 3.74 7.19
N ALA A 34 -21.02 5.06 6.99
CA ALA A 34 -21.50 5.67 5.75
C ALA A 34 -20.75 5.17 4.50
N ALA A 35 -19.44 4.98 4.60
CA ALA A 35 -18.60 4.51 3.50
C ALA A 35 -18.95 3.12 2.96
N TYR A 36 -19.61 2.30 3.77
CA TYR A 36 -19.99 0.93 3.38
C TYR A 36 -21.52 0.76 3.19
N MET A 37 -22.27 1.87 3.28
CA MET A 37 -23.72 1.87 2.99
C MET A 37 -23.95 2.10 1.51
N THR A 38 -25.00 1.51 0.96
CA THR A 38 -25.56 1.93 -0.33
C THR A 38 -26.33 3.25 -0.17
N ALA A 39 -26.57 3.98 -1.27
CA ALA A 39 -27.36 5.22 -1.22
C ALA A 39 -28.74 4.99 -0.57
N SER A 40 -29.38 3.85 -0.85
CA SER A 40 -30.64 3.43 -0.26
C SER A 40 -30.53 3.25 1.26
N LYS A 41 -29.51 2.52 1.74
CA LYS A 41 -29.29 2.30 3.18
C LYS A 41 -28.96 3.60 3.90
N LEU A 42 -28.16 4.46 3.29
CA LEU A 42 -27.86 5.79 3.87
C LEU A 42 -29.11 6.65 3.95
N GLY A 43 -29.94 6.66 2.87
CA GLY A 43 -31.22 7.37 2.88
C GLY A 43 -32.15 6.89 3.97
N GLN A 44 -32.30 5.57 4.14
CA GLN A 44 -33.10 4.96 5.23
C GLN A 44 -32.58 5.36 6.62
N ALA A 45 -31.27 5.33 6.83
CA ALA A 45 -30.66 5.67 8.13
C ALA A 45 -30.92 7.12 8.56
N VAL A 46 -31.01 8.05 7.61
CA VAL A 46 -31.21 9.48 7.88
C VAL A 46 -32.65 9.98 7.58
N GLY A 47 -33.55 9.09 7.12
CA GLY A 47 -34.95 9.45 6.87
C GLY A 47 -35.17 10.28 5.59
N VAL A 48 -34.37 10.04 4.53
CA VAL A 48 -34.56 10.67 3.21
C VAL A 48 -34.61 9.62 2.10
N SER A 49 -35.07 10.01 0.90
CA SER A 49 -35.09 9.09 -0.24
C SER A 49 -33.67 8.86 -0.80
N GLU A 50 -33.46 7.69 -1.43
CA GLU A 50 -32.22 7.38 -2.16
C GLU A 50 -31.88 8.46 -3.20
N SER A 51 -32.90 8.95 -3.94
CA SER A 51 -32.71 10.02 -4.94
C SER A 51 -32.22 11.34 -4.31
N THR A 52 -32.55 11.60 -3.05
CA THR A 52 -32.02 12.75 -2.31
C THR A 52 -30.55 12.57 -2.00
N VAL A 53 -30.15 11.36 -1.61
CA VAL A 53 -28.74 11.03 -1.36
C VAL A 53 -27.90 11.17 -2.64
N VAL A 54 -28.39 10.57 -3.75
CA VAL A 54 -27.68 10.64 -5.05
C VAL A 54 -27.55 12.10 -5.54
N ARG A 55 -28.61 12.91 -5.47
CA ARG A 55 -28.52 14.33 -5.83
C ARG A 55 -27.55 15.10 -4.95
N PHE A 56 -27.55 14.82 -3.66
CA PHE A 56 -26.63 15.48 -2.72
C PHE A 56 -25.16 15.23 -3.08
N VAL A 57 -24.77 14.01 -3.40
CA VAL A 57 -23.39 13.70 -3.77
C VAL A 57 -22.99 14.30 -5.13
N ILE A 58 -23.94 14.43 -6.07
CA ILE A 58 -23.73 15.10 -7.35
C ILE A 58 -23.50 16.63 -7.12
N GLU A 59 -24.28 17.24 -6.23
CA GLU A 59 -24.08 18.66 -5.85
C GLU A 59 -22.72 18.90 -5.15
N LEU A 60 -22.16 17.89 -4.46
CA LEU A 60 -20.80 17.93 -3.92
C LEU A 60 -19.72 17.77 -5.00
N GLY A 61 -20.13 17.54 -6.27
CA GLY A 61 -19.27 17.47 -7.44
C GLY A 61 -18.72 16.08 -7.76
N TYR A 62 -19.42 15.03 -7.33
CA TYR A 62 -19.16 13.64 -7.72
C TYR A 62 -20.07 13.26 -8.90
N GLU A 63 -19.59 12.36 -9.76
CA GLU A 63 -20.42 11.83 -10.88
C GLU A 63 -21.61 11.02 -10.37
N GLY A 64 -21.53 10.46 -9.17
CA GLY A 64 -22.60 9.71 -8.53
C GLY A 64 -22.18 9.11 -7.20
N TYR A 65 -23.10 8.36 -6.60
CA TYR A 65 -22.86 7.74 -5.29
C TYR A 65 -21.69 6.76 -5.25
N PRO A 66 -21.43 5.91 -6.27
CA PRO A 66 -20.28 5.00 -6.27
C PRO A 66 -18.92 5.73 -6.16
N GLU A 67 -18.75 6.83 -6.88
CA GLU A 67 -17.52 7.64 -6.81
C GLU A 67 -17.36 8.30 -5.44
N PHE A 68 -18.44 8.87 -4.92
CA PHE A 68 -18.46 9.43 -3.57
C PHE A 68 -18.12 8.37 -2.51
N GLN A 69 -18.73 7.19 -2.60
CA GLN A 69 -18.48 6.09 -1.68
C GLN A 69 -17.02 5.66 -1.70
N LYS A 70 -16.43 5.52 -2.89
CA LYS A 70 -15.01 5.19 -3.07
C LYS A 70 -14.12 6.26 -2.42
N SER A 71 -14.38 7.53 -2.66
CA SER A 71 -13.64 8.65 -2.06
C SER A 71 -13.78 8.67 -0.53
N LEU A 72 -14.96 8.33 0.00
CA LEU A 72 -15.17 8.22 1.44
C LEU A 72 -14.42 7.02 2.03
N GLN A 73 -14.40 5.87 1.35
CA GLN A 73 -13.60 4.70 1.74
C GLN A 73 -12.10 5.01 1.77
N GLU A 74 -11.58 5.72 0.79
CA GLU A 74 -10.18 6.15 0.74
C GLU A 74 -9.82 7.08 1.91
N LEU A 75 -10.70 8.04 2.22
CA LEU A 75 -10.51 8.93 3.38
C LEU A 75 -10.46 8.13 4.70
N ILE A 76 -11.33 7.15 4.85
CA ILE A 76 -11.41 6.29 6.02
C ILE A 76 -10.14 5.47 6.20
N ARG A 77 -9.57 4.94 5.14
CA ARG A 77 -8.33 4.15 5.19
C ARG A 77 -7.20 4.86 5.93
N THR A 78 -7.15 6.19 5.84
CA THR A 78 -6.13 7.00 6.50
C THR A 78 -6.53 7.48 7.91
N LYS A 79 -7.83 7.68 8.17
CA LYS A 79 -8.33 8.29 9.42
C LYS A 79 -8.75 7.28 10.50
N LEU A 80 -9.18 6.06 10.14
CA LEU A 80 -9.65 5.08 11.12
C LEU A 80 -8.54 4.66 12.09
N THR A 81 -8.90 4.65 13.38
CA THR A 81 -8.10 3.99 14.42
C THR A 81 -8.13 2.47 14.23
N SER A 82 -7.18 1.75 14.84
CA SER A 82 -7.17 0.27 14.77
C SER A 82 -8.44 -0.36 15.35
N PHE A 83 -9.05 0.26 16.35
CA PHE A 83 -10.31 -0.19 16.95
C PHE A 83 -11.48 -0.07 15.96
N GLN A 84 -11.66 1.10 15.34
CA GLN A 84 -12.70 1.31 14.33
C GLN A 84 -12.55 0.37 13.12
N ARG A 85 -11.31 0.05 12.72
CA ARG A 85 -11.03 -0.92 11.65
C ARG A 85 -11.56 -2.31 11.99
N ILE A 86 -11.43 -2.78 13.24
CA ILE A 86 -11.99 -4.05 13.69
C ILE A 86 -13.52 -4.05 13.54
N GLU A 87 -14.18 -2.99 14.00
CA GLU A 87 -15.63 -2.88 13.93
C GLU A 87 -16.15 -2.92 12.49
N VAL A 88 -15.54 -2.13 11.61
CA VAL A 88 -15.86 -2.11 10.18
C VAL A 88 -15.65 -3.49 9.56
N THR A 89 -14.52 -4.13 9.82
CA THR A 89 -14.21 -5.46 9.25
C THR A 89 -15.17 -6.53 9.74
N ASN A 90 -15.51 -6.53 11.03
CA ASN A 90 -16.48 -7.48 11.59
C ASN A 90 -17.85 -7.32 10.93
N ASN A 91 -18.25 -6.09 10.62
CA ASN A 91 -19.51 -5.81 9.91
C ASN A 91 -19.47 -6.27 8.45
N LEU A 92 -18.33 -6.14 7.77
CA LEU A 92 -18.14 -6.59 6.39
C LEU A 92 -18.08 -8.12 6.26
N ILE A 93 -17.32 -8.78 7.14
CA ILE A 93 -17.17 -10.23 7.15
C ILE A 93 -18.48 -10.89 7.64
N GLY A 94 -19.15 -10.28 8.65
CA GLY A 94 -20.38 -10.82 9.24
C GLY A 94 -20.20 -12.21 9.85
N LYS A 95 -21.31 -12.93 10.09
CA LYS A 95 -21.32 -14.29 10.66
C LYS A 95 -21.19 -15.34 9.55
N GLY A 96 -20.07 -15.42 8.86
CA GLY A 96 -19.91 -16.37 7.75
C GLY A 96 -18.57 -17.09 7.78
N ASP A 97 -18.28 -17.81 6.71
CA ASP A 97 -16.99 -18.44 6.49
C ASP A 97 -15.90 -17.35 6.27
N VAL A 98 -15.16 -17.06 7.35
CA VAL A 98 -14.10 -16.06 7.35
C VAL A 98 -12.98 -16.43 6.38
N LEU A 99 -12.64 -17.72 6.30
CA LEU A 99 -11.55 -18.20 5.45
C LEU A 99 -11.85 -17.89 3.97
N SER A 100 -12.99 -18.36 3.47
CA SER A 100 -13.39 -18.13 2.07
C SER A 100 -13.45 -16.64 1.75
N LYS A 101 -14.08 -15.83 2.60
CA LYS A 101 -14.21 -14.38 2.38
C LYS A 101 -12.87 -13.65 2.31
N VAL A 102 -11.91 -14.02 3.16
CA VAL A 102 -10.58 -13.42 3.15
C VAL A 102 -9.83 -13.82 1.89
N LEU A 103 -9.82 -15.12 1.53
CA LEU A 103 -9.13 -15.60 0.34
C LEU A 103 -9.73 -15.05 -0.97
N GLU A 104 -11.06 -14.96 -1.07
CA GLU A 104 -11.74 -14.31 -2.19
C GLU A 104 -11.38 -12.84 -2.32
N SER A 105 -11.41 -12.11 -1.20
CA SER A 105 -11.01 -10.70 -1.14
C SER A 105 -9.54 -10.50 -1.53
N ASP A 106 -8.65 -11.38 -1.11
CA ASP A 106 -7.24 -11.32 -1.44
C ASP A 106 -6.98 -11.65 -2.91
N SER A 107 -7.69 -12.63 -3.48
CA SER A 107 -7.67 -12.93 -4.92
C SER A 107 -8.13 -11.72 -5.75
N ASP A 108 -9.17 -11.03 -5.33
CA ASP A 108 -9.66 -9.81 -5.99
C ASP A 108 -8.62 -8.67 -5.94
N LYS A 109 -7.90 -8.51 -4.83
CA LYS A 109 -6.82 -7.51 -4.71
C LYS A 109 -5.67 -7.80 -5.68
N ILE A 110 -5.25 -9.06 -5.79
CA ILE A 110 -4.22 -9.48 -6.75
C ILE A 110 -4.68 -9.16 -8.17
N ARG A 111 -5.93 -9.53 -8.54
CA ARG A 111 -6.48 -9.29 -9.86
C ARG A 111 -6.52 -7.80 -10.19
N LYS A 112 -7.06 -6.96 -9.31
CA LYS A 112 -7.11 -5.50 -9.50
C LYS A 112 -5.72 -4.89 -9.61
N THR A 113 -4.75 -5.41 -8.86
CA THR A 113 -3.34 -4.97 -8.97
C THR A 113 -2.77 -5.33 -10.33
N LEU A 114 -3.00 -6.55 -10.81
CA LEU A 114 -2.56 -7.02 -12.13
C LEU A 114 -3.14 -6.17 -13.28
N GLU A 115 -4.40 -5.77 -13.16
CA GLU A 115 -5.11 -4.94 -14.14
C GLU A 115 -4.65 -3.48 -14.15
N GLY A 116 -4.24 -2.96 -12.98
CA GLY A 116 -3.95 -1.53 -12.79
C GLY A 116 -2.48 -1.16 -12.64
N ILE A 117 -1.56 -2.14 -12.51
CA ILE A 117 -0.13 -1.83 -12.34
C ILE A 117 0.48 -1.29 -13.63
N ASP A 118 1.24 -0.21 -13.50
CA ASP A 118 2.01 0.36 -14.60
C ASP A 118 3.19 -0.56 -14.96
N ARG A 119 3.18 -1.07 -16.19
CA ARG A 119 4.20 -1.99 -16.70
C ARG A 119 5.53 -1.29 -16.97
N GLU A 120 5.50 -0.05 -17.45
CA GLU A 120 6.71 0.73 -17.71
C GLU A 120 7.41 1.08 -16.39
N ALA A 121 6.66 1.48 -15.37
CA ALA A 121 7.19 1.70 -14.03
C ALA A 121 7.74 0.41 -13.41
N PHE A 122 7.12 -0.74 -13.65
CA PHE A 122 7.63 -2.03 -13.19
C PHE A 122 8.96 -2.38 -13.84
N ASP A 123 9.07 -2.27 -15.17
CA ASP A 123 10.30 -2.54 -15.91
C ASP A 123 11.39 -1.52 -15.55
N GLY A 124 11.03 -0.26 -15.34
CA GLY A 124 11.92 0.78 -14.81
C GLY A 124 12.47 0.41 -13.42
N ALA A 125 11.62 -0.07 -12.50
CA ALA A 125 12.05 -0.52 -11.19
C ALA A 125 13.04 -1.70 -11.27
N VAL A 126 12.80 -2.66 -12.15
CA VAL A 126 13.73 -3.76 -12.39
C VAL A 126 15.08 -3.23 -12.87
N ASN A 127 15.09 -2.30 -13.83
CA ASN A 127 16.31 -1.69 -14.36
C ASN A 127 17.09 -0.91 -13.28
N SER A 128 16.40 -0.10 -12.47
CA SER A 128 17.04 0.63 -11.36
C SER A 128 17.68 -0.33 -10.36
N ILE A 129 17.02 -1.43 -9.99
CA ILE A 129 17.55 -2.43 -9.06
C ILE A 129 18.79 -3.14 -9.63
N VAL A 130 18.73 -3.56 -10.89
CA VAL A 130 19.83 -4.33 -11.53
C VAL A 130 21.10 -3.50 -11.67
N ASN A 131 20.97 -2.20 -11.94
CA ASN A 131 22.08 -1.29 -12.19
C ASN A 131 22.56 -0.53 -10.94
N ALA A 132 21.93 -0.73 -9.78
CA ALA A 132 22.25 0.00 -8.57
C ALA A 132 23.65 -0.30 -8.01
N LYS A 133 24.35 0.76 -7.56
CA LYS A 133 25.57 0.63 -6.75
C LYS A 133 25.26 0.08 -5.35
N SER A 134 24.18 0.57 -4.74
CA SER A 134 23.63 0.04 -3.49
C SER A 134 22.10 0.05 -3.55
N ILE A 135 21.48 -0.95 -2.92
CA ILE A 135 20.04 -1.11 -2.85
C ILE A 135 19.60 -0.89 -1.40
N TYR A 136 18.87 0.19 -1.14
CA TYR A 136 18.31 0.47 0.17
C TYR A 136 16.84 0.09 0.19
N ILE A 137 16.42 -0.66 1.20
CA ILE A 137 15.02 -1.10 1.34
C ILE A 137 14.44 -0.47 2.61
N LEU A 138 13.34 0.27 2.45
CA LEU A 138 12.65 0.98 3.51
C LEU A 138 11.26 0.40 3.72
N GLY A 139 10.95 -0.05 4.93
CA GLY A 139 9.61 -0.45 5.32
C GLY A 139 9.49 -0.55 6.83
N VAL A 140 8.41 0.01 7.40
CA VAL A 140 8.20 0.00 8.86
C VAL A 140 6.82 -0.55 9.21
N ARG A 141 6.63 -1.01 10.45
CA ARG A 141 5.40 -1.61 10.94
C ARG A 141 5.00 -2.82 10.08
N SER A 142 3.76 -2.91 9.56
CA SER A 142 3.33 -4.01 8.69
C SER A 142 4.17 -4.12 7.42
N SER A 143 4.63 -3.02 6.84
CA SER A 143 5.50 -3.04 5.67
C SER A 143 6.91 -3.56 5.95
N SER A 144 7.33 -3.68 7.21
CA SER A 144 8.65 -4.26 7.55
C SER A 144 8.76 -5.72 7.15
N SER A 145 7.65 -6.48 7.18
CA SER A 145 7.63 -7.87 6.71
C SER A 145 7.88 -7.97 5.20
N LEU A 146 7.30 -7.06 4.42
CA LEU A 146 7.54 -6.96 2.97
C LEU A 146 8.99 -6.56 2.66
N ALA A 147 9.50 -5.58 3.39
CA ALA A 147 10.88 -5.10 3.25
C ALA A 147 11.89 -6.20 3.60
N ALA A 148 11.64 -6.96 4.67
CA ALA A 148 12.50 -8.07 5.09
C ALA A 148 12.48 -9.22 4.07
N PHE A 149 11.30 -9.54 3.51
CA PHE A 149 11.20 -10.56 2.46
C PHE A 149 11.95 -10.15 1.18
N LEU A 150 11.82 -8.89 0.77
CA LEU A 150 12.53 -8.35 -0.39
C LEU A 150 14.05 -8.32 -0.15
N ASP A 151 14.50 -7.88 1.04
CA ASP A 151 15.91 -7.88 1.43
C ASP A 151 16.50 -9.28 1.36
N HIS A 152 15.84 -10.26 2.00
CA HIS A 152 16.27 -11.65 1.94
C HIS A 152 16.43 -12.13 0.49
N SER A 153 15.43 -11.89 -0.34
CA SER A 153 15.42 -12.34 -1.73
C SER A 153 16.51 -11.66 -2.58
N LEU A 154 16.70 -10.34 -2.44
CA LEU A 154 17.71 -9.62 -3.21
C LEU A 154 19.14 -9.91 -2.73
N ARG A 155 19.36 -10.23 -1.45
CA ARG A 155 20.68 -10.68 -0.94
C ARG A 155 21.12 -12.01 -1.54
N MET A 156 20.18 -12.83 -2.03
CA MET A 156 20.54 -14.03 -2.80
C MET A 156 21.10 -13.69 -4.19
N ILE A 157 20.97 -12.44 -4.65
CA ILE A 157 21.41 -11.98 -5.97
C ILE A 157 22.57 -10.97 -5.87
N PHE A 158 22.50 -10.05 -4.88
CA PHE A 158 23.39 -8.90 -4.74
C PHE A 158 24.05 -8.87 -3.37
N ASP A 159 25.28 -8.31 -3.28
CA ASP A 159 26.03 -8.12 -2.03
C ASP A 159 25.75 -6.74 -1.40
N ASN A 160 25.26 -5.81 -2.19
CA ASN A 160 25.09 -4.40 -1.85
C ASN A 160 23.67 -4.03 -1.38
N VAL A 161 22.92 -4.98 -0.84
CA VAL A 161 21.55 -4.76 -0.31
C VAL A 161 21.61 -4.34 1.16
N ARG A 162 20.87 -3.30 1.52
CA ARG A 162 20.80 -2.71 2.84
C ARG A 162 19.34 -2.55 3.28
N LEU A 163 18.89 -3.40 4.19
CA LEU A 163 17.60 -3.22 4.85
C LEU A 163 17.75 -2.15 5.95
N VAL A 164 17.11 -0.99 5.74
CA VAL A 164 17.11 0.10 6.71
C VAL A 164 16.08 -0.20 7.80
N GLN A 165 16.54 -0.82 8.88
CA GLN A 165 15.74 -1.14 10.05
C GLN A 165 16.12 -0.23 11.21
N THR A 166 15.12 0.43 11.81
CA THR A 166 15.41 1.34 12.91
C THR A 166 14.31 1.36 13.95
N ALA A 167 14.73 1.47 15.21
CA ALA A 167 13.86 1.78 16.33
C ALA A 167 13.62 3.30 16.46
N SER A 168 14.58 4.13 16.02
CA SER A 168 14.52 5.60 16.13
C SER A 168 14.44 6.32 14.78
N GLY A 169 13.94 7.56 14.78
CA GLY A 169 13.86 8.39 13.57
C GLY A 169 15.21 8.87 13.05
N ALA A 170 16.20 9.06 13.92
CA ALA A 170 17.54 9.53 13.57
C ALA A 170 18.34 8.43 12.84
N GLU A 171 18.29 7.21 13.34
CA GLU A 171 19.02 6.07 12.78
C GLU A 171 18.70 5.80 11.29
N VAL A 172 17.50 6.14 10.80
CA VAL A 172 17.19 6.03 9.36
C VAL A 172 18.17 6.84 8.55
N PHE A 173 18.39 8.09 8.93
CA PHE A 173 19.29 9.00 8.20
C PHE A 173 20.76 8.64 8.37
N GLU A 174 21.15 8.09 9.53
CA GLU A 174 22.50 7.57 9.77
C GLU A 174 22.80 6.39 8.85
N GLN A 175 21.87 5.43 8.70
CA GLN A 175 22.01 4.29 7.78
C GLN A 175 21.99 4.71 6.30
N MET A 176 21.39 5.85 5.98
CA MET A 176 21.26 6.39 4.63
C MET A 176 22.23 7.56 4.36
N LEU A 177 23.20 7.81 5.23
CA LEU A 177 24.10 8.97 5.12
C LEU A 177 24.84 9.04 3.77
N SER A 178 25.18 7.89 3.20
CA SER A 178 25.92 7.76 1.94
C SER A 178 25.04 7.57 0.72
N VAL A 179 23.70 7.65 0.86
CA VAL A 179 22.77 7.46 -0.28
C VAL A 179 22.93 8.58 -1.29
N GLY A 180 23.00 8.24 -2.59
CA GLY A 180 23.18 9.23 -3.65
C GLY A 180 23.09 8.64 -5.05
N GLU A 181 23.69 9.34 -6.01
CA GLU A 181 23.66 9.00 -7.43
C GLU A 181 24.18 7.59 -7.72
N GLY A 182 23.38 6.82 -8.43
CA GLY A 182 23.62 5.42 -8.78
C GLY A 182 23.14 4.43 -7.70
N ASP A 183 22.60 4.89 -6.58
CA ASP A 183 21.89 4.01 -5.63
C ASP A 183 20.41 3.94 -5.95
N VAL A 184 19.74 2.87 -5.52
CA VAL A 184 18.29 2.75 -5.56
C VAL A 184 17.71 2.64 -4.15
N VAL A 185 16.61 3.33 -3.89
CA VAL A 185 15.85 3.24 -2.65
C VAL A 185 14.48 2.67 -2.95
N ILE A 186 14.18 1.49 -2.38
CA ILE A 186 12.88 0.84 -2.49
C ILE A 186 12.08 1.17 -1.23
N ALA A 187 11.10 2.07 -1.36
CA ALA A 187 10.27 2.53 -0.24
C ALA A 187 8.90 1.85 -0.26
N ILE A 188 8.58 1.12 0.82
CA ILE A 188 7.33 0.37 0.97
C ILE A 188 6.49 1.01 2.08
N SER A 189 5.35 1.60 1.73
CA SER A 189 4.44 2.20 2.72
C SER A 189 2.99 2.24 2.21
N PHE A 190 2.07 1.89 3.10
CA PHE A 190 0.63 1.80 2.86
C PHE A 190 -0.15 2.72 3.81
N PRO A 191 -1.49 2.86 3.69
CA PRO A 191 -2.30 3.80 4.47
C PRO A 191 -1.97 3.83 5.96
N ARG A 192 -2.09 5.05 6.55
CA ARG A 192 -1.43 5.54 7.75
C ARG A 192 0.08 5.63 7.55
N TYR A 193 0.44 6.12 6.34
CA TYR A 193 1.82 6.26 5.87
C TYR A 193 2.76 6.80 6.94
N SER A 194 3.94 6.20 7.02
CA SER A 194 4.96 6.62 7.98
C SER A 194 5.64 7.91 7.53
N LYS A 195 5.49 8.97 8.32
CA LYS A 195 6.23 10.23 8.08
C LYS A 195 7.75 10.03 8.00
N ARG A 196 8.27 9.00 8.69
CA ARG A 196 9.68 8.64 8.67
C ARG A 196 10.10 8.15 7.29
N ILE A 197 9.33 7.23 6.71
CA ILE A 197 9.61 6.70 5.36
C ILE A 197 9.49 7.80 4.32
N ILE A 198 8.44 8.63 4.37
CA ILE A 198 8.27 9.76 3.45
C ILE A 198 9.51 10.67 3.47
N LYS A 199 9.95 11.11 4.66
CA LYS A 199 11.12 11.99 4.79
C LYS A 199 12.43 11.33 4.35
N ALA A 200 12.61 10.04 4.60
CA ALA A 200 13.79 9.29 4.16
C ALA A 200 13.81 9.14 2.63
N THR A 201 12.66 8.91 2.01
CA THR A 201 12.50 8.86 0.55
C THR A 201 12.79 10.22 -0.08
N GLU A 202 12.23 11.31 0.48
CA GLU A 202 12.52 12.69 0.05
C GLU A 202 14.02 13.04 0.16
N TYR A 203 14.66 12.60 1.24
CA TYR A 203 16.11 12.80 1.44
C TYR A 203 16.94 12.07 0.37
N ALA A 204 16.62 10.80 0.10
CA ALA A 204 17.31 10.01 -0.92
C ALA A 204 17.14 10.60 -2.32
N HIS A 205 15.92 10.99 -2.68
CA HIS A 205 15.61 11.63 -3.96
C HIS A 205 16.41 12.93 -4.15
N LYS A 206 16.49 13.78 -3.12
CA LYS A 206 17.30 15.03 -3.15
C LYS A 206 18.80 14.78 -3.33
N ASN A 207 19.29 13.62 -2.90
CA ASN A 207 20.70 13.23 -3.07
C ASN A 207 20.94 12.49 -4.40
N GLY A 208 19.94 12.38 -5.28
CA GLY A 208 20.09 11.81 -6.63
C GLY A 208 19.99 10.28 -6.70
N ALA A 209 19.48 9.62 -5.68
CA ALA A 209 19.18 8.20 -5.74
C ALA A 209 17.88 7.96 -6.55
N ASP A 210 17.82 6.84 -7.28
CA ASP A 210 16.61 6.37 -7.93
C ASP A 210 15.61 5.88 -6.88
N ILE A 211 14.35 6.27 -7.01
CA ILE A 211 13.31 5.96 -6.04
C ILE A 211 12.26 5.03 -6.64
N VAL A 212 12.18 3.82 -6.11
CA VAL A 212 11.10 2.85 -6.39
C VAL A 212 10.14 2.85 -5.20
N CYS A 213 8.90 3.25 -5.42
CA CYS A 213 7.87 3.24 -4.38
C CYS A 213 6.86 2.12 -4.60
N LEU A 214 6.61 1.31 -3.56
CA LEU A 214 5.50 0.35 -3.52
C LEU A 214 4.44 0.84 -2.52
N THR A 215 3.26 1.17 -3.02
CA THR A 215 2.17 1.79 -2.25
C THR A 215 0.80 1.40 -2.80
N ASP A 216 -0.29 1.95 -2.26
CA ASP A 216 -1.67 1.61 -2.62
C ASP A 216 -2.34 2.56 -3.61
N SER A 217 -1.75 3.72 -3.88
CA SER A 217 -2.38 4.77 -4.69
C SER A 217 -1.36 5.70 -5.33
N VAL A 218 -1.68 6.21 -6.52
CA VAL A 218 -0.92 7.29 -7.18
C VAL A 218 -0.95 8.60 -6.38
N GLU A 219 -1.88 8.75 -5.45
CA GLU A 219 -2.00 9.89 -4.55
C GLU A 219 -1.28 9.68 -3.20
N SER A 220 -0.58 8.56 -3.03
CA SER A 220 0.24 8.32 -1.85
C SER A 220 1.27 9.43 -1.66
N PRO A 221 1.56 9.84 -0.41
CA PRO A 221 2.63 10.81 -0.15
C PRO A 221 4.01 10.38 -0.69
N LEU A 222 4.23 9.09 -0.95
CA LEU A 222 5.48 8.59 -1.54
C LEU A 222 5.57 8.91 -3.04
N ALA A 223 4.43 9.02 -3.73
CA ALA A 223 4.41 9.23 -5.18
C ALA A 223 5.12 10.52 -5.63
N ALA A 224 5.15 11.55 -4.76
CA ALA A 224 5.80 12.82 -5.07
C ALA A 224 7.33 12.73 -5.26
N SER A 225 7.97 11.69 -4.72
CA SER A 225 9.42 11.45 -4.82
C SER A 225 9.74 10.20 -5.62
N ALA A 226 8.75 9.52 -6.21
CA ALA A 226 8.96 8.26 -6.91
C ALA A 226 9.40 8.51 -8.36
N ASP A 227 10.51 7.89 -8.78
CA ASP A 227 10.87 7.74 -10.18
C ASP A 227 10.09 6.58 -10.80
N GLN A 228 9.88 5.52 -10.01
CA GLN A 228 9.05 4.37 -10.37
C GLN A 228 8.00 4.12 -9.29
N LEU A 229 6.71 4.19 -9.66
CA LEU A 229 5.60 4.03 -8.74
C LEU A 229 4.85 2.73 -9.01
N LEU A 230 4.95 1.77 -8.08
CA LEU A 230 4.25 0.50 -8.14
C LEU A 230 3.02 0.55 -7.23
N VAL A 231 1.85 0.53 -7.82
CA VAL A 231 0.58 0.57 -7.09
C VAL A 231 0.03 -0.83 -6.90
N ALA A 232 -0.14 -1.24 -5.65
CA ALA A 232 -0.72 -2.53 -5.28
C ALA A 232 -1.91 -2.35 -4.32
N GLN A 233 -3.00 -3.06 -4.56
CA GLN A 233 -4.19 -2.99 -3.72
C GLN A 233 -3.90 -3.51 -2.31
N SER A 234 -4.18 -2.70 -1.30
CA SER A 234 -3.92 -3.01 0.11
C SER A 234 -5.08 -2.54 0.99
N ASP A 235 -6.28 -3.09 0.75
CA ASP A 235 -7.45 -2.78 1.56
C ASP A 235 -7.42 -3.53 2.89
N MET A 236 -8.16 -2.97 3.87
CA MET A 236 -8.26 -3.58 5.19
C MET A 236 -8.74 -5.03 5.11
N ALA A 237 -7.97 -5.93 5.72
CA ALA A 237 -8.40 -7.29 6.00
C ALA A 237 -8.97 -7.39 7.43
N SER A 238 -8.49 -6.55 8.35
CA SER A 238 -8.91 -6.43 9.75
C SER A 238 -8.43 -5.08 10.32
N PHE A 239 -7.82 -5.08 11.51
CA PHE A 239 -7.11 -3.90 12.06
C PHE A 239 -5.83 -3.57 11.27
N VAL A 240 -5.40 -4.48 10.40
CA VAL A 240 -4.27 -4.33 9.47
C VAL A 240 -4.75 -4.40 8.02
N ASP A 241 -3.93 -3.89 7.11
CA ASP A 241 -4.16 -3.99 5.68
C ASP A 241 -3.70 -5.37 5.16
N SER A 242 -4.34 -5.88 4.11
CA SER A 242 -3.87 -7.09 3.42
C SER A 242 -2.57 -6.78 2.68
N LEU A 243 -1.57 -7.62 2.86
CA LEU A 243 -0.27 -7.50 2.20
C LEU A 243 -0.11 -8.45 1.01
N VAL A 244 -1.15 -9.19 0.65
CA VAL A 244 -1.06 -10.27 -0.35
C VAL A 244 -0.70 -9.75 -1.75
N ALA A 245 -1.38 -8.71 -2.22
CA ALA A 245 -1.08 -8.14 -3.53
C ALA A 245 0.26 -7.36 -3.55
N PRO A 246 0.62 -6.55 -2.52
CA PRO A 246 1.98 -6.04 -2.38
C PRO A 246 3.07 -7.12 -2.41
N LEU A 247 2.88 -8.23 -1.69
CA LEU A 247 3.82 -9.35 -1.70
C LEU A 247 3.91 -10.01 -3.08
N SER A 248 2.79 -10.12 -3.81
CA SER A 248 2.78 -10.64 -5.17
C SER A 248 3.56 -9.75 -6.15
N VAL A 249 3.50 -8.41 -5.98
CA VAL A 249 4.33 -7.47 -6.77
C VAL A 249 5.81 -7.65 -6.43
N ILE A 250 6.16 -7.82 -5.15
CA ILE A 250 7.54 -8.08 -4.73
C ILE A 250 8.04 -9.40 -5.32
N ASN A 251 7.25 -10.48 -5.30
CA ASN A 251 7.59 -11.73 -5.94
C ASN A 251 7.88 -11.54 -7.45
N ALA A 252 7.03 -10.77 -8.13
CA ALA A 252 7.23 -10.47 -9.55
C ALA A 252 8.54 -9.69 -9.79
N LEU A 253 8.87 -8.70 -8.94
CA LEU A 253 10.14 -7.97 -9.00
C LEU A 253 11.34 -8.91 -8.81
N VAL A 254 11.31 -9.77 -7.81
CA VAL A 254 12.38 -10.73 -7.54
C VAL A 254 12.58 -11.66 -8.74
N VAL A 255 11.49 -12.18 -9.31
CA VAL A 255 11.55 -13.05 -10.50
C VAL A 255 12.12 -12.29 -11.72
N ALA A 256 11.67 -11.06 -11.96
CA ALA A 256 12.12 -10.26 -13.09
C ALA A 256 13.62 -9.91 -12.97
N VAL A 257 14.06 -9.45 -11.78
CA VAL A 257 15.47 -9.18 -11.48
C VAL A 257 16.33 -10.44 -11.63
N SER A 258 15.86 -11.59 -11.10
CA SER A 258 16.57 -12.88 -11.23
C SER A 258 16.74 -13.29 -12.68
N ARG A 259 15.76 -13.05 -13.55
CA ARG A 259 15.85 -13.36 -14.99
C ARG A 259 16.88 -12.49 -15.68
N VAL A 260 16.94 -11.19 -15.36
CA VAL A 260 17.96 -10.29 -15.94
C VAL A 260 19.35 -10.65 -15.44
N CYS A 261 19.49 -11.04 -14.17
CA CYS A 261 20.77 -11.39 -13.54
C CYS A 261 21.03 -12.92 -13.54
N GLN A 262 20.50 -13.68 -14.49
CA GLN A 262 20.47 -15.14 -14.47
C GLN A 262 21.84 -15.80 -14.20
N GLU A 263 22.88 -15.33 -14.84
CA GLU A 263 24.25 -15.88 -14.69
C GLU A 263 24.75 -15.68 -13.24
N ARG A 264 24.63 -14.46 -12.70
CA ARG A 264 24.99 -14.12 -11.31
C ARG A 264 24.22 -14.97 -10.31
N VAL A 265 22.90 -15.09 -10.47
CA VAL A 265 22.04 -15.91 -9.61
C VAL A 265 22.48 -17.36 -9.64
N THR A 266 22.73 -17.92 -10.81
CA THR A 266 23.13 -19.33 -10.96
C THR A 266 24.46 -19.62 -10.29
N GLU A 267 25.46 -18.76 -10.48
CA GLU A 267 26.77 -18.90 -9.85
C GLU A 267 26.67 -18.84 -8.32
N ARG A 268 25.92 -17.84 -7.81
CA ARG A 268 25.75 -17.65 -6.37
C ARG A 268 24.98 -18.80 -5.71
N LEU A 269 23.92 -19.29 -6.35
CA LEU A 269 23.16 -20.43 -5.83
C LEU A 269 24.00 -21.70 -5.83
N ARG A 270 24.82 -21.97 -6.85
CA ARG A 270 25.75 -23.11 -6.83
C ARG A 270 26.70 -23.06 -5.63
N HIS A 271 27.23 -21.86 -5.32
CA HIS A 271 28.09 -21.71 -4.16
C HIS A 271 27.36 -21.93 -2.85
N LEU A 272 26.12 -21.43 -2.74
CA LEU A 272 25.28 -21.67 -1.55
C LEU A 272 24.90 -23.13 -1.39
N GLU A 273 24.58 -23.87 -2.45
CA GLU A 273 24.28 -25.30 -2.41
C GLU A 273 25.47 -26.12 -1.86
N VAL A 274 26.71 -25.78 -2.24
CA VAL A 274 27.90 -26.40 -1.68
C VAL A 274 28.02 -26.15 -0.17
N LEU A 275 27.77 -24.91 0.26
CA LEU A 275 27.81 -24.56 1.69
C LEU A 275 26.69 -25.26 2.47
N TRP A 276 25.47 -25.29 1.91
CA TRP A 276 24.33 -25.97 2.56
C TRP A 276 24.57 -27.46 2.70
N ASP A 277 25.24 -28.08 1.72
CA ASP A 277 25.65 -29.47 1.79
C ASP A 277 26.73 -29.71 2.85
N GLU A 278 27.75 -28.85 2.91
CA GLU A 278 28.86 -28.94 3.85
C GLU A 278 28.38 -28.79 5.31
N TYR A 279 27.38 -27.93 5.55
CA TYR A 279 26.87 -27.62 6.88
C TYR A 279 25.56 -28.33 7.23
N ASP A 280 25.11 -29.32 6.45
CA ASP A 280 23.86 -30.08 6.66
C ASP A 280 22.62 -29.21 6.92
N ILE A 281 22.46 -28.13 6.14
CA ILE A 281 21.39 -27.16 6.35
C ILE A 281 20.01 -27.75 6.01
N TYR A 282 19.92 -28.63 5.02
CA TYR A 282 18.68 -29.27 4.60
C TYR A 282 18.68 -30.77 4.91
N ASP A 283 17.53 -31.27 5.40
CA ASP A 283 17.31 -32.70 5.60
C ASP A 283 17.27 -33.45 4.24
N LYS A 284 18.26 -34.30 3.98
CA LYS A 284 18.40 -35.09 2.74
C LYS A 284 17.63 -36.41 2.77
N THR A 285 16.90 -36.72 3.84
CA THR A 285 16.17 -37.99 3.96
C THR A 285 14.95 -38.09 3.04
N GLN A 286 14.66 -37.08 2.24
CA GLN A 286 13.50 -37.02 1.32
C GLN A 286 13.90 -36.84 -0.17
N GLN A 287 15.15 -37.07 -0.55
CA GLN A 287 15.58 -37.09 -1.97
C GLN A 287 15.71 -38.51 -2.52
#